data_3d3105c65933a7f1607c5bec1aef8091
#
_entry.id   3d3105c65933a7f1607c5bec1aef8091
#
_cell.length_a   1.000
_cell.length_b   1.000
_cell.length_c   1.000
_cell.angle_alpha   90.00
_cell.angle_beta   90.00
_cell.angle_gamma   90.00
#
_symmetry.space_group_name_H-M   'P 1'
#
loop_
_entity.id
_entity.type
_entity.pdbx_description
1 polymer ?
#
loop_
_entity_poly.entity_id
_entity_poly.type
_entity_poly.pdbx_seq_one_letter_code
_entity_poly.pdbx_strand_id
1 'polypeptide(L)'
;MVYLYFTADTPVLVLKQALWRCNHTRETLSSPQDRRKRTQHCCLAQRGHLTLKVKMPETAEAVSATLTTNRNCTIEITNVSGSYCLINPKVYMSSGFCQHPPQPTVRPTKTEVCSFTKDGNTATGAVGLLTYDLFHMQSRVCSDRMAIMFSVPFDHNLYKNRLSVGVVETSRACDKHLYDQLYDGKDLSNFARSETSGGGLEYQATYVDLRATMSSIGKAIVKMELYDKMGR
;
A
#
# COMPACT_ATOMS: atom_id res chain seq x y z
N MET A 1 11.39 10.76 28.38
CA MET A 1 10.10 11.46 28.30
C MET A 1 9.84 11.79 26.85
N VAL A 2 8.81 11.24 26.26
CA VAL A 2 8.45 11.40 24.83
C VAL A 2 7.34 12.44 24.74
N TYR A 3 7.56 13.51 23.98
CA TYR A 3 6.55 14.52 23.70
C TYR A 3 6.14 14.43 22.23
N LEU A 4 4.84 14.32 21.98
CA LEU A 4 4.24 14.43 20.66
C LEU A 4 3.79 15.87 20.42
N TYR A 5 4.34 16.50 19.41
CA TYR A 5 3.86 17.80 18.92
C TYR A 5 3.20 17.58 17.55
N PHE A 6 1.97 18.05 17.42
CA PHE A 6 1.27 18.10 16.14
C PHE A 6 1.44 19.51 15.55
N THR A 7 2.04 19.59 14.37
CA THR A 7 1.95 20.77 13.51
C THR A 7 0.98 20.46 12.38
N ALA A 8 0.29 21.46 11.86
CA ALA A 8 -0.89 21.33 10.99
C ALA A 8 -0.73 20.45 9.74
N ASP A 9 0.51 20.07 9.35
CA ASP A 9 0.75 19.38 8.09
C ASP A 9 1.55 18.07 8.16
N THR A 10 2.14 17.70 9.31
CA THR A 10 2.86 16.41 9.46
C THR A 10 3.11 16.04 10.93
N PRO A 11 2.83 14.82 11.37
CA PRO A 11 3.24 14.37 12.70
C PRO A 11 4.77 14.14 12.75
N VAL A 12 5.44 14.88 13.63
CA VAL A 12 6.89 14.75 13.87
C VAL A 12 7.12 14.12 15.22
N LEU A 13 7.71 12.93 15.24
CA LEU A 13 8.15 12.27 16.49
C LEU A 13 9.56 12.75 16.85
N VAL A 14 9.69 13.51 17.95
CA VAL A 14 10.98 13.97 18.44
C VAL A 14 11.45 13.06 19.58
N LEU A 15 12.40 12.18 19.28
CA LEU A 15 13.09 11.38 20.29
C LEU A 15 14.36 12.11 20.74
N LYS A 16 14.39 12.56 22.00
CA LYS A 16 15.63 13.08 22.64
C LYS A 16 16.41 11.90 23.21
N GLN A 17 17.39 11.39 22.50
CA GLN A 17 18.38 10.50 23.07
C GLN A 17 19.64 11.31 23.44
N ALA A 18 20.01 11.27 24.72
CA ALA A 18 21.29 11.76 25.20
C ALA A 18 22.32 10.64 25.07
N LEU A 19 23.18 10.73 24.06
CA LEU A 19 24.33 9.83 23.93
C LEU A 19 25.50 10.41 24.73
N TRP A 20 25.83 9.77 25.86
CA TRP A 20 27.08 9.98 26.57
C TRP A 20 28.18 9.17 25.88
N ARG A 21 29.09 9.85 25.15
CA ARG A 21 30.37 9.25 24.76
C ARG A 21 31.42 9.79 25.70
N CYS A 22 31.88 8.94 26.60
CA CYS A 22 33.09 9.19 27.38
C CYS A 22 34.27 8.61 26.61
N ASN A 23 35.06 9.45 25.96
CA ASN A 23 36.35 9.04 25.39
C ASN A 23 37.38 9.08 26.54
N HIS A 24 37.73 7.89 27.04
CA HIS A 24 38.91 7.72 27.90
C HIS A 24 40.14 7.50 27.01
N THR A 25 40.87 8.57 26.73
CA THR A 25 42.27 8.46 26.32
C THR A 25 43.10 8.45 27.59
N ARG A 26 43.80 7.33 27.84
CA ARG A 26 44.86 7.22 28.85
C ARG A 26 46.09 7.95 28.37
N GLU A 27 46.31 9.15 28.88
CA GLU A 27 47.65 9.78 28.81
C GLU A 27 48.34 9.66 30.16
N THR A 28 49.55 9.15 30.13
CA THR A 28 50.43 8.98 31.28
C THR A 28 50.92 10.34 31.78
N LEU A 29 50.67 10.62 33.05
CA LEU A 29 51.07 11.86 33.73
C LEU A 29 52.55 11.89 34.05
N SER A 30 53.25 12.88 33.55
CA SER A 30 54.55 13.30 34.05
C SER A 30 54.45 14.72 34.62
N SER A 31 54.83 14.85 35.92
CA SER A 31 55.14 16.02 36.72
C SER A 31 54.03 16.84 37.38
N PRO A 32 54.28 17.30 38.65
CA PRO A 32 53.26 17.96 39.50
C PRO A 32 53.06 19.47 39.29
N GLN A 33 53.69 20.08 38.28
CA GLN A 33 53.65 21.55 38.13
C GLN A 33 52.56 22.07 37.16
N ASP A 34 51.85 21.21 36.46
CA ASP A 34 50.85 21.60 35.45
C ASP A 34 49.40 21.71 35.96
N ARG A 35 49.17 21.66 37.28
CA ARG A 35 47.83 21.66 37.88
C ARG A 35 47.17 23.04 37.97
N ARG A 36 47.75 24.13 37.55
CA ARG A 36 47.16 25.47 37.74
C ARG A 36 46.62 26.19 36.51
N LYS A 37 46.59 25.55 35.36
CA LYS A 37 45.99 26.15 34.15
C LYS A 37 44.98 25.21 33.44
N ARG A 38 44.03 24.67 34.17
CA ARG A 38 42.85 24.04 33.58
C ARG A 38 41.60 24.78 34.01
N THR A 39 41.52 26.02 33.56
CA THR A 39 40.27 26.77 33.57
C THR A 39 39.44 26.32 32.35
N GLN A 40 38.27 25.77 32.65
CA GLN A 40 37.07 25.84 31.84
C GLN A 40 37.20 25.65 30.32
N HIS A 41 37.32 24.41 29.87
CA HIS A 41 36.75 24.07 28.57
C HIS A 41 35.38 23.44 28.84
N CYS A 42 34.37 24.30 28.78
CA CYS A 42 33.00 23.93 28.75
C CYS A 42 32.75 23.06 27.51
N CYS A 43 32.50 21.78 27.70
CA CYS A 43 32.02 20.90 26.62
C CYS A 43 30.71 21.46 26.08
N LEU A 44 30.76 22.16 24.96
CA LEU A 44 29.62 22.47 24.15
C LEU A 44 29.06 21.13 23.62
N ALA A 45 28.10 20.59 24.33
CA ALA A 45 27.27 19.47 23.83
C ALA A 45 26.52 19.98 22.62
N GLN A 46 27.00 19.67 21.42
CA GLN A 46 26.22 19.83 20.21
C GLN A 46 24.98 18.95 20.32
N ARG A 47 23.85 19.58 20.62
CA ARG A 47 22.53 18.93 20.53
C ARG A 47 22.19 18.71 19.07
N GLY A 48 22.61 17.59 18.51
CA GLY A 48 22.12 17.13 17.21
C GLY A 48 20.62 16.85 17.32
N HIS A 49 19.80 17.65 16.68
CA HIS A 49 18.39 17.34 16.46
C HIS A 49 18.31 16.29 15.35
N LEU A 50 18.13 15.02 15.73
CA LEU A 50 17.82 13.98 14.77
C LEU A 50 16.31 14.03 14.51
N THR A 51 15.91 14.69 13.44
CA THR A 51 14.51 14.67 12.97
C THR A 51 14.31 13.42 12.13
N LEU A 52 13.77 12.36 12.73
CA LEU A 52 13.27 11.21 11.97
C LEU A 52 11.99 11.65 11.24
N LYS A 53 12.08 11.92 9.94
CA LYS A 53 10.92 12.01 9.08
C LYS A 53 10.33 10.60 8.95
N VAL A 54 9.31 10.29 9.73
CA VAL A 54 8.47 9.11 9.50
C VAL A 54 7.68 9.40 8.23
N LYS A 55 8.04 8.72 7.13
CA LYS A 55 7.22 8.74 5.92
C LYS A 55 5.90 8.08 6.27
N MET A 56 4.82 8.85 6.33
CA MET A 56 3.47 8.31 6.46
C MET A 56 3.19 7.40 5.26
N PRO A 57 2.53 6.26 5.44
CA PRO A 57 2.09 5.47 4.31
C PRO A 57 1.21 6.33 3.43
N GLU A 58 1.41 6.25 2.12
CA GLU A 58 0.62 6.97 1.14
C GLU A 58 -0.80 6.38 1.15
N THR A 59 -1.83 7.21 1.33
CA THR A 59 -3.22 6.76 1.35
C THR A 59 -3.83 6.85 -0.04
N ALA A 60 -4.85 6.05 -0.31
CA ALA A 60 -5.57 6.12 -1.59
C ALA A 60 -6.16 7.51 -1.85
N GLU A 61 -6.63 8.19 -0.80
CA GLU A 61 -7.19 9.54 -0.89
C GLU A 61 -6.12 10.55 -1.31
N ALA A 62 -4.91 10.47 -0.74
CA ALA A 62 -3.80 11.36 -1.08
C ALA A 62 -3.37 11.16 -2.54
N VAL A 63 -3.23 9.90 -2.99
CA VAL A 63 -2.89 9.58 -4.39
C VAL A 63 -4.00 10.03 -5.34
N SER A 64 -5.26 9.73 -5.04
CA SER A 64 -6.42 10.11 -5.84
C SER A 64 -6.53 11.64 -6.02
N ALA A 65 -6.15 12.43 -5.00
CA ALA A 65 -6.16 13.87 -5.06
C ALA A 65 -5.16 14.43 -6.10
N THR A 66 -4.07 13.72 -6.39
CA THR A 66 -3.07 14.13 -7.40
C THR A 66 -3.53 13.86 -8.83
N LEU A 67 -4.54 13.01 -9.04
CA LEU A 67 -5.01 12.65 -10.38
C LEU A 67 -5.91 13.75 -10.94
N THR A 68 -5.61 14.21 -12.15
CA THR A 68 -6.31 15.31 -12.80
C THR A 68 -7.51 14.88 -13.64
N THR A 69 -7.56 13.60 -14.04
CA THR A 69 -8.65 13.09 -14.88
C THR A 69 -9.96 12.92 -14.08
N ASN A 70 -11.08 12.96 -14.78
CA ASN A 70 -12.41 12.79 -14.20
C ASN A 70 -12.87 11.32 -14.09
N ARG A 71 -12.08 10.39 -14.64
CA ARG A 71 -12.29 8.92 -14.53
C ARG A 71 -10.95 8.29 -14.19
N ASN A 72 -10.84 7.82 -12.97
CA ASN A 72 -9.65 7.11 -12.48
C ASN A 72 -10.04 6.16 -11.34
N CYS A 73 -9.15 5.23 -11.03
CA CYS A 73 -9.30 4.26 -9.96
C CYS A 73 -8.00 4.21 -9.16
N THR A 74 -8.07 4.52 -7.88
CA THR A 74 -6.95 4.36 -6.94
C THR A 74 -7.25 3.15 -6.06
N ILE A 75 -6.32 2.20 -6.01
CA ILE A 75 -6.46 0.96 -5.25
C ILE A 75 -5.47 0.97 -4.10
N GLU A 76 -5.99 0.89 -2.88
CA GLU A 76 -5.24 0.67 -1.65
C GLU A 76 -5.36 -0.80 -1.27
N ILE A 77 -4.23 -1.48 -1.15
CA ILE A 77 -4.17 -2.90 -0.79
C ILE A 77 -3.50 -3.01 0.57
N THR A 78 -4.25 -3.51 1.56
CA THR A 78 -3.75 -3.82 2.90
C THR A 78 -3.62 -5.33 3.04
N ASN A 79 -2.40 -5.80 3.21
CA ASN A 79 -2.13 -7.19 3.53
C ASN A 79 -2.21 -7.38 5.05
N VAL A 80 -3.35 -7.81 5.55
CA VAL A 80 -3.57 -8.09 6.98
C VAL A 80 -3.09 -9.49 7.36
N SER A 81 -2.84 -10.36 6.36
CA SER A 81 -2.39 -11.73 6.62
C SER A 81 -1.02 -11.78 7.30
N GLY A 82 -0.81 -12.79 8.12
CA GLY A 82 0.49 -13.11 8.71
C GLY A 82 1.29 -14.11 7.90
N SER A 83 0.65 -14.83 6.97
CA SER A 83 1.23 -15.99 6.27
C SER A 83 1.63 -15.70 4.82
N TYR A 84 1.07 -14.66 4.20
CA TYR A 84 1.23 -14.40 2.77
C TYR A 84 1.94 -13.08 2.47
N CYS A 85 2.86 -13.09 1.49
CA CYS A 85 3.29 -11.90 0.77
C CYS A 85 2.59 -11.84 -0.59
N LEU A 86 2.15 -10.67 -1.00
CA LEU A 86 1.71 -10.42 -2.37
C LEU A 86 2.95 -10.07 -3.19
N ILE A 87 3.19 -10.82 -4.28
CA ILE A 87 4.36 -10.62 -5.15
C ILE A 87 3.96 -10.66 -6.63
N ASN A 88 4.86 -10.28 -7.53
CA ASN A 88 4.69 -10.39 -8.98
C ASN A 88 3.40 -9.72 -9.50
N PRO A 89 3.18 -8.42 -9.26
CA PRO A 89 1.99 -7.75 -9.77
C PRO A 89 1.96 -7.80 -11.30
N LYS A 90 0.75 -8.04 -11.84
CA LYS A 90 0.49 -7.92 -13.28
C LYS A 90 -0.77 -7.09 -13.48
N VAL A 91 -0.75 -6.29 -14.53
CA VAL A 91 -1.85 -5.39 -14.89
C VAL A 91 -2.28 -5.66 -16.32
N TYR A 92 -3.58 -5.77 -16.53
CA TYR A 92 -4.22 -5.72 -17.83
C TYR A 92 -5.17 -4.51 -17.83
N MET A 93 -5.07 -3.65 -18.85
CA MET A 93 -5.97 -2.52 -19.03
C MET A 93 -6.84 -2.74 -20.26
N SER A 94 -8.16 -2.74 -20.05
CA SER A 94 -9.15 -2.72 -21.13
C SER A 94 -9.36 -1.30 -21.65
N SER A 95 -9.21 -0.29 -20.77
CA SER A 95 -9.33 1.13 -21.10
C SER A 95 -8.52 1.96 -20.13
N GLY A 96 -7.78 2.96 -20.65
CA GLY A 96 -6.87 3.78 -19.86
C GLY A 96 -5.51 3.11 -19.61
N PHE A 97 -4.76 3.61 -18.64
CA PHE A 97 -3.42 3.14 -18.33
C PHE A 97 -3.10 3.19 -16.83
N CYS A 98 -2.01 2.53 -16.44
CA CYS A 98 -1.49 2.55 -15.08
C CYS A 98 -0.68 3.84 -14.85
N GLN A 99 -1.14 4.72 -13.96
CA GLN A 99 -0.49 6.01 -13.65
C GLN A 99 0.58 5.85 -12.57
N HIS A 100 0.22 5.20 -11.46
CA HIS A 100 1.17 4.81 -10.40
C HIS A 100 1.19 3.29 -10.33
N PRO A 101 2.34 2.67 -10.67
CA PRO A 101 2.42 1.21 -10.73
C PRO A 101 2.22 0.57 -9.36
N PRO A 102 1.67 -0.65 -9.31
CA PRO A 102 1.59 -1.43 -8.09
C PRO A 102 2.99 -1.76 -7.58
N GLN A 103 3.16 -1.78 -6.25
CA GLN A 103 4.42 -2.16 -5.64
C GLN A 103 4.76 -3.62 -5.94
N PRO A 104 6.03 -3.97 -6.18
CA PRO A 104 6.42 -5.34 -6.54
C PRO A 104 6.14 -6.36 -5.45
N THR A 105 6.01 -5.92 -4.19
CA THR A 105 5.74 -6.76 -3.04
C THR A 105 4.92 -6.03 -2.00
N VAL A 106 3.80 -6.62 -1.55
CA VAL A 106 3.06 -6.17 -0.37
C VAL A 106 3.27 -7.18 0.75
N ARG A 107 4.09 -6.82 1.72
CA ARG A 107 4.43 -7.68 2.86
C ARG A 107 3.28 -7.75 3.88
N PRO A 108 3.25 -8.75 4.77
CA PRO A 108 2.34 -8.78 5.90
C PRO A 108 2.31 -7.46 6.66
N THR A 109 1.12 -7.06 7.09
CA THR A 109 0.85 -5.82 7.84
C THR A 109 1.21 -4.52 7.12
N LYS A 110 1.39 -4.56 5.79
CA LYS A 110 1.69 -3.38 4.97
C LYS A 110 0.52 -3.02 4.07
N THR A 111 0.42 -1.73 3.83
CA THR A 111 -0.53 -1.12 2.90
C THR A 111 0.25 -0.45 1.79
N GLU A 112 -0.15 -0.69 0.55
CA GLU A 112 0.43 -0.11 -0.66
C GLU A 112 -0.67 0.42 -1.56
N VAL A 113 -0.35 1.45 -2.34
CA VAL A 113 -1.31 2.14 -3.19
C VAL A 113 -0.82 2.17 -4.63
N CYS A 114 -1.74 1.93 -5.56
CA CYS A 114 -1.50 2.12 -7.00
C CYS A 114 -2.69 2.86 -7.63
N SER A 115 -2.51 3.40 -8.85
CA SER A 115 -3.59 4.11 -9.51
C SER A 115 -3.62 3.93 -11.01
N PHE A 116 -4.82 3.98 -11.54
CA PHE A 116 -5.15 3.81 -12.95
C PHE A 116 -6.02 4.98 -13.41
N THR A 117 -5.83 5.43 -14.63
CA THR A 117 -6.54 6.59 -15.15
C THR A 117 -6.96 6.37 -16.58
N LYS A 118 -7.99 7.09 -17.01
CA LYS A 118 -8.40 7.10 -18.43
C LYS A 118 -7.36 7.78 -19.31
N ASP A 119 -7.38 7.52 -20.59
CA ASP A 119 -6.59 8.27 -21.58
C ASP A 119 -7.01 9.74 -21.61
N GLY A 120 -6.03 10.61 -21.81
CA GLY A 120 -6.28 12.06 -21.90
C GLY A 120 -7.17 12.41 -23.09
N ASN A 121 -8.07 13.39 -22.92
CA ASN A 121 -8.93 13.96 -23.98
C ASN A 121 -9.81 12.92 -24.72
N THR A 122 -10.13 11.78 -24.09
CA THR A 122 -10.98 10.73 -24.65
C THR A 122 -12.26 10.55 -23.85
N ALA A 123 -13.32 10.06 -24.51
CA ALA A 123 -14.57 9.65 -23.85
C ALA A 123 -14.46 8.17 -23.39
N THR A 124 -13.39 7.86 -22.61
CA THR A 124 -13.10 6.51 -22.11
C THR A 124 -13.12 6.47 -20.58
N GLY A 125 -13.19 5.25 -20.02
CA GLY A 125 -13.09 5.00 -18.60
C GLY A 125 -11.69 4.56 -18.15
N ALA A 126 -11.55 4.27 -16.87
CA ALA A 126 -10.42 3.56 -16.29
C ALA A 126 -10.88 2.14 -15.92
N VAL A 127 -10.51 1.16 -16.75
CA VAL A 127 -11.06 -0.20 -16.68
C VAL A 127 -9.92 -1.21 -16.83
N GLY A 128 -9.80 -2.12 -15.88
CA GLY A 128 -8.69 -3.08 -15.91
C GLY A 128 -8.77 -4.18 -14.87
N LEU A 129 -7.68 -4.92 -14.81
CA LEU A 129 -7.44 -6.05 -13.92
C LEU A 129 -6.05 -5.91 -13.32
N LEU A 130 -5.94 -6.05 -12.00
CA LEU A 130 -4.70 -6.15 -11.24
C LEU A 130 -4.64 -7.53 -10.59
N THR A 131 -3.50 -8.18 -10.70
CA THR A 131 -3.28 -9.47 -10.03
C THR A 131 -1.99 -9.47 -9.24
N TYR A 132 -1.95 -10.24 -8.16
CA TYR A 132 -0.78 -10.55 -7.35
C TYR A 132 -0.71 -12.05 -7.06
N ASP A 133 0.48 -12.64 -7.15
CA ASP A 133 0.70 -14.00 -6.69
C ASP A 133 0.73 -14.03 -5.16
N LEU A 134 0.05 -15.01 -4.56
CA LEU A 134 0.00 -15.26 -3.12
C LEU A 134 1.18 -16.15 -2.73
N PHE A 135 2.26 -15.55 -2.26
CA PHE A 135 3.44 -16.28 -1.78
C PHE A 135 3.27 -16.66 -0.31
N HIS A 136 3.07 -17.94 -0.04
CA HIS A 136 3.00 -18.45 1.32
C HIS A 136 4.40 -18.55 1.92
N MET A 137 4.69 -17.76 2.95
CA MET A 137 6.05 -17.54 3.47
C MET A 137 6.67 -18.79 4.11
N GLN A 138 5.89 -19.62 4.76
CA GLN A 138 6.39 -20.82 5.43
C GLN A 138 6.74 -21.92 4.43
N SER A 139 5.83 -22.25 3.50
CA SER A 139 6.06 -23.28 2.49
C SER A 139 6.88 -22.82 1.30
N ARG A 140 7.04 -21.50 1.11
CA ARG A 140 7.72 -20.85 -0.03
C ARG A 140 7.10 -21.21 -1.39
N VAL A 141 5.80 -21.38 -1.43
CA VAL A 141 5.05 -21.75 -2.65
C VAL A 141 4.07 -20.64 -3.01
N CYS A 142 3.89 -20.44 -4.33
CA CYS A 142 2.80 -19.64 -4.91
C CYS A 142 1.89 -20.61 -5.67
N SER A 143 0.76 -20.99 -5.08
CA SER A 143 -0.26 -21.81 -5.76
C SER A 143 -1.36 -20.94 -6.36
N ASP A 144 -1.64 -19.82 -5.73
CA ASP A 144 -2.81 -19.01 -5.98
C ASP A 144 -2.43 -17.58 -6.35
N ARG A 145 -3.35 -16.92 -7.02
CA ARG A 145 -3.23 -15.52 -7.48
C ARG A 145 -4.49 -14.75 -7.09
N MET A 146 -4.32 -13.67 -6.36
CA MET A 146 -5.37 -12.69 -6.10
C MET A 146 -5.64 -11.88 -7.37
N ALA A 147 -6.89 -11.64 -7.69
CA ALA A 147 -7.32 -10.82 -8.82
C ALA A 147 -8.31 -9.75 -8.36
N ILE A 148 -8.11 -8.52 -8.84
CA ILE A 148 -8.94 -7.35 -8.59
C ILE A 148 -9.32 -6.76 -9.95
N MET A 149 -10.54 -6.97 -10.41
CA MET A 149 -11.07 -6.30 -11.60
C MET A 149 -11.81 -5.05 -11.17
N PHE A 150 -11.53 -3.94 -11.83
CA PHE A 150 -12.16 -2.65 -11.60
C PHE A 150 -12.65 -2.04 -12.90
N SER A 151 -13.79 -1.35 -12.83
CA SER A 151 -14.36 -0.63 -13.96
C SER A 151 -14.93 0.70 -13.47
N VAL A 152 -14.33 1.79 -13.93
CA VAL A 152 -14.85 3.15 -13.79
C VAL A 152 -15.25 3.63 -15.18
N PRO A 153 -16.53 3.48 -15.58
CA PRO A 153 -16.97 3.81 -16.93
C PRO A 153 -16.92 5.31 -17.22
N PHE A 154 -16.88 5.68 -18.47
CA PHE A 154 -16.98 7.10 -18.85
C PHE A 154 -18.35 7.70 -18.53
N ASP A 155 -19.42 7.02 -18.93
CA ASP A 155 -20.79 7.48 -18.75
C ASP A 155 -21.44 6.84 -17.51
N HIS A 156 -21.51 7.61 -16.43
CA HIS A 156 -22.14 7.18 -15.18
C HIS A 156 -23.67 7.28 -15.20
N ASN A 157 -24.29 7.84 -16.23
CA ASN A 157 -25.75 7.80 -16.39
C ASN A 157 -26.20 6.43 -16.89
N LEU A 158 -25.36 5.78 -17.72
CA LEU A 158 -25.67 4.47 -18.30
C LEU A 158 -25.05 3.30 -17.50
N TYR A 159 -23.89 3.51 -16.88
CA TYR A 159 -23.12 2.44 -16.25
C TYR A 159 -22.64 2.83 -14.86
N LYS A 160 -22.70 1.91 -13.93
CA LYS A 160 -22.13 2.05 -12.60
C LYS A 160 -20.68 1.54 -12.55
N ASN A 161 -19.93 1.98 -11.56
CA ASN A 161 -18.65 1.35 -11.27
C ASN A 161 -18.86 -0.13 -10.93
N ARG A 162 -17.90 -0.98 -11.31
CA ARG A 162 -17.91 -2.41 -10.98
C ARG A 162 -16.59 -2.83 -10.33
N LEU A 163 -16.70 -3.71 -9.37
CA LEU A 163 -15.59 -4.34 -8.68
C LEU A 163 -15.79 -5.84 -8.65
N SER A 164 -14.73 -6.60 -8.96
CA SER A 164 -14.71 -8.04 -8.69
C SER A 164 -13.39 -8.38 -8.00
N VAL A 165 -13.44 -9.25 -7.00
CA VAL A 165 -12.28 -9.77 -6.31
C VAL A 165 -12.37 -11.29 -6.23
N GLY A 166 -11.24 -11.97 -6.36
CA GLY A 166 -11.20 -13.40 -6.30
C GLY A 166 -9.80 -13.98 -6.25
N VAL A 167 -9.74 -15.29 -6.21
CA VAL A 167 -8.50 -16.06 -6.19
C VAL A 167 -8.57 -17.10 -7.30
N VAL A 168 -7.54 -17.12 -8.13
CA VAL A 168 -7.38 -18.06 -9.24
C VAL A 168 -6.01 -18.71 -9.16
N GLU A 169 -5.82 -19.81 -9.90
CA GLU A 169 -4.51 -20.46 -9.99
C GLU A 169 -3.44 -19.53 -10.62
N THR A 170 -2.20 -19.67 -10.22
CA THR A 170 -1.06 -18.90 -10.78
C THR A 170 -0.82 -19.18 -12.26
N SER A 171 -1.30 -20.30 -12.80
CA SER A 171 -1.30 -20.65 -14.22
C SER A 171 -2.18 -19.71 -15.07
N ARG A 172 -3.18 -19.09 -14.49
CA ARG A 172 -4.08 -18.14 -15.18
C ARG A 172 -3.35 -16.87 -15.53
N ALA A 173 -3.33 -16.49 -16.79
CA ALA A 173 -2.74 -15.25 -17.24
C ALA A 173 -3.57 -14.02 -16.78
N CYS A 174 -2.89 -12.90 -16.52
CA CYS A 174 -3.52 -11.60 -16.31
C CYS A 174 -3.76 -10.97 -17.70
N ASP A 175 -4.88 -11.32 -18.31
CA ASP A 175 -5.19 -10.96 -19.70
C ASP A 175 -6.68 -10.62 -19.88
N LYS A 176 -7.05 -10.36 -21.13
CA LYS A 176 -8.44 -10.08 -21.50
C LYS A 176 -9.41 -11.20 -21.10
N HIS A 177 -8.99 -12.44 -21.23
CA HIS A 177 -9.86 -13.58 -20.94
C HIS A 177 -10.23 -13.63 -19.44
N LEU A 178 -9.25 -13.44 -18.54
CA LEU A 178 -9.50 -13.37 -17.09
C LEU A 178 -10.31 -12.13 -16.76
N TYR A 179 -10.02 -10.98 -17.40
CA TYR A 179 -10.83 -9.76 -17.22
C TYR A 179 -12.30 -9.98 -17.62
N ASP A 180 -12.59 -10.54 -18.79
CA ASP A 180 -13.96 -10.80 -19.25
C ASP A 180 -14.69 -11.75 -18.30
N GLN A 181 -14.02 -12.77 -17.78
CA GLN A 181 -14.58 -13.70 -16.80
C GLN A 181 -14.99 -12.97 -15.51
N LEU A 182 -14.11 -12.12 -14.98
CA LEU A 182 -14.39 -11.34 -13.77
C LEU A 182 -15.43 -10.24 -14.01
N TYR A 183 -15.48 -9.66 -15.21
CA TYR A 183 -16.40 -8.59 -15.54
C TYR A 183 -17.84 -9.10 -15.72
N ASP A 184 -18.03 -10.17 -16.48
CA ASP A 184 -19.37 -10.62 -16.91
C ASP A 184 -19.56 -12.15 -16.94
N GLY A 185 -18.54 -12.92 -16.54
CA GLY A 185 -18.61 -14.38 -16.49
C GLY A 185 -19.76 -14.89 -15.61
N LYS A 186 -20.39 -15.99 -16.01
CA LYS A 186 -21.51 -16.60 -15.30
C LYS A 186 -21.06 -17.44 -14.10
N ASP A 187 -19.85 -18.00 -14.17
CA ASP A 187 -19.28 -18.79 -13.09
C ASP A 187 -18.63 -17.87 -12.04
N LEU A 188 -19.21 -17.86 -10.85
CA LEU A 188 -18.75 -17.07 -9.69
C LEU A 188 -18.02 -17.93 -8.64
N SER A 189 -17.60 -19.14 -8.99
CA SER A 189 -16.98 -20.06 -8.02
C SER A 189 -15.67 -19.51 -7.43
N ASN A 190 -14.91 -18.75 -8.22
CA ASN A 190 -13.58 -18.28 -7.86
C ASN A 190 -13.49 -16.76 -7.58
N PHE A 191 -14.61 -16.06 -7.56
CA PHE A 191 -14.64 -14.62 -7.30
C PHE A 191 -16.03 -14.13 -6.86
N ALA A 192 -16.04 -12.96 -6.22
CA ALA A 192 -17.24 -12.18 -5.95
C ALA A 192 -17.22 -10.91 -6.79
N ARG A 193 -18.41 -10.44 -7.20
CA ARG A 193 -18.60 -9.26 -8.04
C ARG A 193 -19.76 -8.41 -7.53
N SER A 194 -19.63 -7.10 -7.61
CA SER A 194 -20.67 -6.15 -7.29
C SER A 194 -20.61 -4.92 -8.21
N GLU A 195 -21.78 -4.39 -8.55
CA GLU A 195 -21.88 -2.99 -8.96
C GLU A 195 -21.86 -2.12 -7.71
N THR A 196 -21.12 -1.01 -7.76
CA THR A 196 -20.90 -0.21 -6.56
C THR A 196 -22.15 0.58 -6.19
N SER A 197 -22.69 0.22 -5.04
CA SER A 197 -23.78 0.94 -4.37
C SER A 197 -23.45 1.30 -2.93
N GLY A 198 -22.14 1.25 -2.58
CA GLY A 198 -21.63 1.54 -1.23
C GLY A 198 -21.49 0.32 -0.32
N GLY A 199 -21.86 -0.89 -0.78
CA GLY A 199 -21.68 -2.13 -0.02
C GLY A 199 -20.25 -2.69 -0.12
N GLY A 200 -19.83 -3.43 0.92
CA GLY A 200 -18.60 -4.23 0.90
C GLY A 200 -18.78 -5.49 0.05
N LEU A 201 -17.68 -5.94 -0.52
CA LEU A 201 -17.57 -7.19 -1.27
C LEU A 201 -16.65 -8.13 -0.49
N GLU A 202 -17.10 -9.36 -0.25
CA GLU A 202 -16.34 -10.38 0.44
C GLU A 202 -16.23 -11.63 -0.43
N TYR A 203 -15.02 -12.19 -0.53
CA TYR A 203 -14.78 -13.46 -1.18
C TYR A 203 -13.96 -14.36 -0.27
N GLN A 204 -14.47 -15.53 0.03
CA GLN A 204 -13.85 -16.53 0.89
C GLN A 204 -13.22 -17.63 0.03
N ALA A 205 -11.90 -17.58 -0.16
CA ALA A 205 -11.14 -18.61 -0.82
C ALA A 205 -10.80 -19.78 0.14
N THR A 206 -10.05 -20.76 -0.35
CA THR A 206 -9.65 -21.91 0.46
C THR A 206 -8.75 -21.54 1.63
N TYR A 207 -7.77 -20.64 1.40
CA TYR A 207 -6.72 -20.32 2.37
C TYR A 207 -6.68 -18.86 2.80
N VAL A 208 -7.39 -17.98 2.10
CA VAL A 208 -7.45 -16.55 2.37
C VAL A 208 -8.86 -16.01 2.24
N ASP A 209 -9.15 -14.93 2.94
CA ASP A 209 -10.37 -14.15 2.79
C ASP A 209 -10.03 -12.77 2.23
N LEU A 210 -10.78 -12.33 1.22
CA LEU A 210 -10.65 -11.02 0.58
C LEU A 210 -11.85 -10.16 0.94
N ARG A 211 -11.59 -8.90 1.32
CA ARG A 211 -12.62 -7.90 1.55
C ARG A 211 -12.29 -6.66 0.75
N ALA A 212 -13.28 -6.13 0.07
CA ALA A 212 -13.07 -4.95 -0.75
C ALA A 212 -14.29 -4.01 -0.73
N THR A 213 -14.00 -2.73 -0.91
CA THR A 213 -15.00 -1.69 -1.14
C THR A 213 -14.57 -0.83 -2.32
N MET A 214 -15.53 -0.25 -3.01
CA MET A 214 -15.28 0.71 -4.08
C MET A 214 -16.27 1.85 -4.02
N SER A 215 -15.79 3.09 -4.14
CA SER A 215 -16.65 4.26 -4.22
C SER A 215 -17.37 4.33 -5.59
N SER A 216 -18.57 4.95 -5.61
CA SER A 216 -19.41 5.05 -6.81
C SER A 216 -19.10 6.26 -7.70
N ILE A 217 -18.10 7.06 -7.35
CA ILE A 217 -17.75 8.32 -8.06
C ILE A 217 -16.73 8.09 -9.18
N GLY A 218 -16.57 9.06 -10.08
CA GLY A 218 -15.66 8.98 -11.22
C GLY A 218 -14.17 8.95 -10.85
N LYS A 219 -13.79 9.52 -9.72
CA LYS A 219 -12.49 9.33 -9.07
C LYS A 219 -12.64 8.24 -8.02
N ALA A 220 -12.68 7.00 -8.49
CA ALA A 220 -12.99 5.86 -7.63
C ALA A 220 -11.82 5.50 -6.72
N ILE A 221 -12.15 5.18 -5.48
CA ILE A 221 -11.23 4.60 -4.49
C ILE A 221 -11.69 3.17 -4.21
N VAL A 222 -10.75 2.25 -4.35
CA VAL A 222 -10.91 0.85 -3.94
C VAL A 222 -10.04 0.61 -2.73
N LYS A 223 -10.61 0.04 -1.67
CA LYS A 223 -9.88 -0.49 -0.52
C LYS A 223 -10.01 -1.99 -0.51
N MET A 224 -8.87 -2.66 -0.47
CA MET A 224 -8.76 -4.11 -0.55
C MET A 224 -7.97 -4.63 0.63
N GLU A 225 -8.49 -5.62 1.33
CA GLU A 225 -7.86 -6.29 2.46
C GLU A 225 -7.74 -7.78 2.19
N LEU A 226 -6.55 -8.35 2.47
CA LEU A 226 -6.27 -9.77 2.43
C LEU A 226 -6.08 -10.28 3.86
N TYR A 227 -6.80 -11.33 4.24
CA TYR A 227 -6.71 -12.01 5.53
C TYR A 227 -6.29 -13.45 5.36
N ASP A 228 -5.59 -14.01 6.35
CA ASP A 228 -5.49 -15.47 6.48
C ASP A 228 -6.90 -16.03 6.71
N LYS A 229 -7.17 -17.21 6.17
CA LYS A 229 -8.43 -17.90 6.44
C LYS A 229 -8.55 -18.13 7.93
N MET A 230 -9.55 -17.53 8.55
CA MET A 230 -9.86 -17.85 9.94
C MET A 230 -10.41 -19.29 10.00
N GLY A 231 -9.72 -20.15 10.74
CA GLY A 231 -10.19 -21.51 10.97
C GLY A 231 -11.61 -21.47 11.55
N ARG A 232 -12.51 -22.26 10.96
CA ARG A 232 -13.79 -22.57 11.55
C ARG A 232 -13.64 -23.70 12.54
#